data_03c7532ac9956a0e94bee7c6dc736f58
#
_entry.id   03c7532ac9956a0e94bee7c6dc736f58
#
_cell.length_a   1.000
_cell.length_b   1.000
_cell.length_c   1.000
_cell.angle_alpha   90.00
_cell.angle_beta   90.00
_cell.angle_gamma   90.00
#
_symmetry.space_group_name_H-M   'P 1'
#
loop_
_entity.id
_entity.type
_entity.pdbx_description
1 polymer ?
#
loop_
_entity_poly.entity_id
_entity_poly.type
_entity_poly.pdbx_seq_one_letter_code
_entity_poly.pdbx_strand_id
1 'polypeptide(L)'
;MDFAGIFDKNFFSFAGMLGGAPGGCLLPLGGASLAAASGQPHAGENYALLASGACAGDVEKAARFFAERGAEFVTPWLPQTPHSIARTLEERGIERRRIYTSMYLPVEAERGHGSPEVVEVTAEEAARWGEAAW
;
A
#
# COMPACT_ATOMS: atom_id res chain seq x y z
N MET A 1 12.50 -5.55 -19.15
CA MET A 1 11.68 -4.58 -18.39
C MET A 1 11.79 -4.91 -16.91
N ASP A 2 12.05 -3.94 -16.07
CA ASP A 2 12.18 -4.13 -14.62
C ASP A 2 10.80 -4.07 -13.93
N PHE A 3 10.09 -5.18 -13.94
CA PHE A 3 8.77 -5.28 -13.30
C PHE A 3 8.81 -5.07 -11.78
N ALA A 4 9.87 -5.49 -11.12
CA ALA A 4 10.04 -5.32 -9.68
C ALA A 4 10.13 -3.84 -9.30
N GLY A 5 10.96 -3.08 -10.01
CA GLY A 5 11.10 -1.64 -9.78
C GLY A 5 9.82 -0.86 -10.12
N ILE A 6 9.07 -1.27 -11.14
CA ILE A 6 7.77 -0.66 -11.49
C ILE A 6 6.76 -0.93 -10.37
N PHE A 7 6.71 -2.16 -9.87
CA PHE A 7 5.80 -2.55 -8.80
C PHE A 7 6.06 -1.75 -7.52
N ASP A 8 7.32 -1.69 -7.08
CA ASP A 8 7.72 -0.93 -5.91
C ASP A 8 7.36 0.55 -6.07
N LYS A 9 7.70 1.16 -7.19
CA LYS A 9 7.41 2.57 -7.47
C LYS A 9 5.91 2.87 -7.39
N ASN A 10 5.06 1.99 -7.90
CA ASN A 10 3.62 2.17 -7.85
C ASN A 10 3.11 2.11 -6.42
N PHE A 11 3.58 1.16 -5.61
CA PHE A 11 3.22 1.08 -4.20
C PHE A 11 3.64 2.31 -3.41
N PHE A 12 4.86 2.79 -3.61
CA PHE A 12 5.35 4.00 -2.94
C PHE A 12 4.57 5.25 -3.36
N SER A 13 4.22 5.37 -4.64
CA SER A 13 3.38 6.46 -5.13
C SER A 13 1.99 6.43 -4.50
N PHE A 14 1.38 5.26 -4.45
CA PHE A 14 0.08 5.05 -3.82
C PHE A 14 0.09 5.37 -2.32
N ALA A 15 1.08 4.87 -1.59
CA ALA A 15 1.26 5.16 -0.17
C ALA A 15 1.49 6.67 0.07
N GLY A 16 2.24 7.33 -0.80
CA GLY A 16 2.43 8.78 -0.76
C GLY A 16 1.13 9.56 -0.91
N MET A 17 0.23 9.10 -1.78
CA MET A 17 -1.11 9.70 -1.93
C MET A 17 -1.95 9.52 -0.67
N LEU A 18 -1.96 8.34 -0.07
CA LEU A 18 -2.70 8.06 1.16
C LEU A 18 -2.23 8.93 2.32
N GLY A 19 -0.92 8.98 2.54
CA GLY A 19 -0.34 9.78 3.62
C GLY A 19 -0.42 11.29 3.41
N GLY A 20 -0.54 11.73 2.16
CA GLY A 20 -0.73 13.13 1.79
C GLY A 20 -2.20 13.61 1.79
N ALA A 21 -3.16 12.70 1.94
CA ALA A 21 -4.58 13.03 2.02
C ALA A 21 -4.91 13.75 3.35
N PRO A 22 -6.03 14.48 3.43
CA PRO A 22 -6.49 15.07 4.69
C PRO A 22 -6.61 14.03 5.81
N GLY A 23 -5.94 14.26 6.93
CA GLY A 23 -5.85 13.31 8.04
C GLY A 23 -4.78 12.23 7.87
N GLY A 24 -4.16 12.15 6.70
CA GLY A 24 -3.05 11.23 6.44
C GLY A 24 -1.73 11.67 7.06
N CYS A 25 -0.80 10.75 7.18
CA CYS A 25 0.55 11.00 7.69
C CYS A 25 1.56 10.02 7.10
N LEU A 26 2.77 10.50 6.89
CA LEU A 26 3.91 9.71 6.41
C LEU A 26 5.00 9.67 7.47
N LEU A 27 5.63 8.52 7.65
CA LEU A 27 6.83 8.34 8.46
C LEU A 27 7.91 7.66 7.62
N PRO A 28 9.00 8.35 7.27
CA PRO A 28 10.17 7.70 6.70
C PRO A 28 10.77 6.68 7.67
N LEU A 29 11.06 5.50 7.16
CA LEU A 29 11.75 4.42 7.85
C LEU A 29 13.18 4.28 7.31
N GLY A 30 13.92 3.27 7.76
CA GLY A 30 15.27 3.04 7.29
C GLY A 30 15.35 2.66 5.80
N GLY A 31 16.44 3.01 5.14
CA GLY A 31 16.63 2.79 3.72
C GLY A 31 15.57 3.52 2.89
N ALA A 32 14.96 2.82 1.96
CA ALA A 32 13.88 3.35 1.11
C ALA A 32 12.47 3.05 1.69
N SER A 33 12.37 2.65 2.95
CA SER A 33 11.11 2.21 3.57
C SER A 33 10.26 3.38 4.06
N LEU A 34 8.93 3.17 4.11
CA LEU A 34 7.96 4.21 4.43
C LEU A 34 6.75 3.61 5.16
N ALA A 35 6.29 4.26 6.22
CA ALA A 35 4.97 4.02 6.77
C ALA A 35 4.00 5.13 6.33
N ALA A 36 2.84 4.75 5.83
CA ALA A 36 1.80 5.66 5.34
C ALA A 36 0.46 5.35 6.00
N ALA A 37 -0.06 6.31 6.74
CA ALA A 37 -1.38 6.25 7.36
C ALA A 37 -2.34 7.16 6.60
N SER A 38 -3.52 6.65 6.27
CA SER A 38 -4.57 7.40 5.57
C SER A 38 -5.41 8.30 6.49
N GLY A 39 -5.28 8.12 7.80
CA GLY A 39 -6.18 8.72 8.80
C GLY A 39 -7.39 7.85 9.13
N GLN A 40 -7.55 6.70 8.46
CA GLN A 40 -8.59 5.71 8.73
C GLN A 40 -8.03 4.56 9.57
N PRO A 41 -8.84 3.90 10.43
CA PRO A 41 -8.35 2.82 11.29
C PRO A 41 -8.12 1.49 10.56
N HIS A 42 -8.66 1.32 9.34
CA HIS A 42 -8.70 0.05 8.63
C HIS A 42 -7.35 -0.34 8.02
N ALA A 43 -6.98 -1.62 8.16
CA ALA A 43 -5.71 -2.16 7.68
C ALA A 43 -5.46 -1.92 6.19
N GLY A 44 -6.48 -2.05 5.36
CA GLY A 44 -6.36 -1.90 3.89
C GLY A 44 -6.03 -0.49 3.39
N GLU A 45 -6.01 0.50 4.27
CA GLU A 45 -5.72 1.90 3.94
C GLU A 45 -4.43 2.42 4.60
N ASN A 46 -3.72 1.55 5.30
CA ASN A 46 -2.50 1.89 6.02
C ASN A 46 -1.38 0.90 5.67
N TYR A 47 -0.24 1.40 5.26
CA TYR A 47 0.82 0.58 4.69
C TYR A 47 2.17 0.82 5.37
N ALA A 48 2.84 -0.26 5.76
CA ALA A 48 4.27 -0.25 6.05
C ALA A 48 5.01 -0.86 4.85
N LEU A 49 5.65 -0.03 4.06
CA LEU A 49 6.44 -0.45 2.91
C LEU A 49 7.88 -0.66 3.35
N LEU A 50 8.27 -1.91 3.48
CA LEU A 50 9.61 -2.32 3.93
C LEU A 50 10.45 -2.73 2.71
N ALA A 51 11.24 -1.80 2.23
CA ALA A 51 12.03 -1.95 1.02
C ALA A 51 13.49 -2.34 1.32
N SER A 52 14.35 -2.21 0.33
CA SER A 52 15.78 -2.46 0.49
C SER A 52 16.39 -1.65 1.65
N GLY A 53 17.17 -2.31 2.47
CA GLY A 53 17.80 -1.71 3.66
C GLY A 53 16.91 -1.66 4.90
N ALA A 54 15.66 -2.14 4.84
CA ALA A 54 14.81 -2.26 6.02
C ALA A 54 15.41 -3.25 7.05
N CYS A 55 15.22 -2.93 8.31
CA CYS A 55 15.66 -3.78 9.43
C CYS A 55 14.53 -3.99 10.45
N ALA A 56 14.76 -4.84 11.44
CA ALA A 56 13.80 -5.12 12.50
C ALA A 56 13.34 -3.85 13.23
N GLY A 57 14.24 -2.87 13.42
CA GLY A 57 13.90 -1.59 14.02
C GLY A 57 12.88 -0.77 13.23
N ASP A 58 12.81 -0.95 11.90
CA ASP A 58 11.83 -0.29 11.06
C ASP A 58 10.44 -0.88 11.23
N VAL A 59 10.35 -2.21 11.42
CA VAL A 59 9.10 -2.89 11.77
C VAL A 59 8.56 -2.36 13.11
N GLU A 60 9.44 -2.19 14.10
CA GLU A 60 9.10 -1.63 15.41
C GLU A 60 8.57 -0.20 15.30
N LYS A 61 9.26 0.65 14.52
CA LYS A 61 8.85 2.03 14.29
C LYS A 61 7.49 2.10 13.60
N ALA A 62 7.27 1.28 12.57
CA ALA A 62 6.00 1.21 11.85
C ALA A 62 4.87 0.77 12.79
N ALA A 63 5.08 -0.30 13.56
CA ALA A 63 4.08 -0.80 14.50
C ALA A 63 3.68 0.25 15.53
N ARG A 64 4.65 0.97 16.09
CA ARG A 64 4.39 2.08 17.02
C ARG A 64 3.64 3.23 16.36
N PHE A 65 4.05 3.61 15.16
CA PHE A 65 3.43 4.69 14.40
C PHE A 65 1.93 4.45 14.18
N PHE A 66 1.54 3.22 13.83
CA PHE A 66 0.14 2.88 13.64
C PHE A 66 -0.61 2.69 14.98
N ALA A 67 0.02 2.10 15.99
CA ALA A 67 -0.58 1.94 17.31
C ALA A 67 -0.93 3.29 17.95
N GLU A 68 -0.07 4.29 17.84
CA GLU A 68 -0.32 5.66 18.33
C GLU A 68 -1.52 6.33 17.64
N ARG A 69 -1.92 5.84 16.47
CA ARG A 69 -3.06 6.33 15.68
C ARG A 69 -4.31 5.47 15.82
N GLY A 70 -4.22 4.40 16.59
CA GLY A 70 -5.32 3.43 16.69
C GLY A 70 -5.64 2.77 15.35
N ALA A 71 -4.66 2.63 14.47
CA ALA A 71 -4.82 2.13 13.11
C ALA A 71 -4.19 0.74 12.95
N GLU A 72 -4.89 -0.12 12.25
CA GLU A 72 -4.32 -1.38 11.73
C GLU A 72 -3.58 -1.09 10.42
N PHE A 73 -2.62 -1.94 10.06
CA PHE A 73 -1.85 -1.78 8.83
C PHE A 73 -1.54 -3.11 8.16
N VAL A 74 -1.20 -3.03 6.89
CA VAL A 74 -0.66 -4.14 6.11
C VAL A 74 0.77 -3.85 5.67
N THR A 75 1.56 -4.88 5.54
CA THR A 75 2.91 -4.81 4.96
C THR A 75 2.92 -5.63 3.68
N PRO A 76 2.79 -4.99 2.49
CA PRO A 76 2.96 -5.69 1.24
C PRO A 76 4.37 -6.28 1.15
N TRP A 77 4.47 -7.54 0.68
CA TRP A 77 5.75 -8.13 0.40
C TRP A 77 6.28 -7.61 -0.95
N LEU A 78 7.18 -6.64 -0.87
CA LEU A 78 7.78 -6.06 -2.06
C LEU A 78 8.95 -6.93 -2.57
N PRO A 79 9.27 -6.92 -3.86
CA PRO A 79 10.42 -7.64 -4.41
C PRO A 79 11.75 -7.34 -3.72
N GLN A 80 11.92 -6.14 -3.20
CA GLN A 80 13.13 -5.70 -2.51
C GLN A 80 13.07 -5.81 -0.98
N THR A 81 11.98 -6.31 -0.42
CA THR A 81 11.87 -6.54 1.02
C THR A 81 12.90 -7.59 1.46
N PRO A 82 13.77 -7.29 2.43
CA PRO A 82 14.75 -8.26 2.93
C PRO A 82 14.07 -9.49 3.54
N HIS A 83 14.54 -10.68 3.24
CA HIS A 83 13.98 -11.92 3.79
C HIS A 83 14.03 -12.00 5.32
N SER A 84 15.01 -11.35 5.96
CA SER A 84 15.11 -11.26 7.42
C SER A 84 13.90 -10.58 8.06
N ILE A 85 13.20 -9.71 7.33
CA ILE A 85 12.00 -9.03 7.81
C ILE A 85 10.83 -10.00 8.03
N ALA A 86 10.72 -11.07 7.23
CA ALA A 86 9.66 -12.07 7.39
C ALA A 86 9.62 -12.62 8.81
N ARG A 87 10.77 -13.00 9.34
CA ARG A 87 10.88 -13.52 10.71
C ARG A 87 10.45 -12.49 11.76
N THR A 88 10.88 -11.25 11.61
CA THR A 88 10.50 -10.17 12.52
C THR A 88 8.98 -9.94 12.53
N LEU A 89 8.35 -10.00 11.35
CA LEU A 89 6.88 -9.87 11.23
C LEU A 89 6.17 -11.04 11.90
N GLU A 90 6.63 -12.27 11.69
CA GLU A 90 6.08 -13.47 12.32
C GLU A 90 6.23 -13.44 13.85
N GLU A 91 7.38 -13.05 14.38
CA GLU A 91 7.65 -12.90 15.81
C GLU A 91 6.72 -11.85 16.47
N ARG A 92 6.25 -10.88 15.70
CA ARG A 92 5.24 -9.90 16.13
C ARG A 92 3.80 -10.35 15.95
N GLY A 93 3.56 -11.55 15.47
CA GLY A 93 2.22 -12.07 15.22
C GLY A 93 1.54 -11.46 13.99
N ILE A 94 2.31 -10.84 13.09
CA ILE A 94 1.78 -10.36 11.81
C ILE A 94 1.66 -11.55 10.88
N GLU A 95 0.41 -11.92 10.57
CA GLU A 95 0.11 -13.07 9.74
C GLU A 95 0.47 -12.85 8.27
N ARG A 96 1.12 -13.83 7.68
CA ARG A 96 1.32 -13.88 6.24
C ARG A 96 0.03 -14.28 5.54
N ARG A 97 -0.52 -13.38 4.74
CA ARG A 97 -1.70 -13.65 3.90
C ARG A 97 -1.38 -13.38 2.44
N ARG A 98 -1.90 -14.23 1.56
CA ARG A 98 -1.90 -13.96 0.13
C ARG A 98 -3.24 -13.34 -0.22
N ILE A 99 -3.26 -12.01 -0.40
CA ILE A 99 -4.50 -11.27 -0.65
C ILE A 99 -4.68 -10.99 -2.15
N TYR A 100 -3.58 -10.67 -2.87
CA TYR A 100 -3.65 -10.23 -4.26
C TYR A 100 -2.63 -10.94 -5.14
N THR A 101 -2.98 -11.12 -6.40
CA THR A 101 -2.05 -11.44 -7.47
C THR A 101 -1.78 -10.15 -8.25
N SER A 102 -0.52 -9.75 -8.35
CA SER A 102 -0.15 -8.62 -9.18
C SER A 102 -0.28 -9.00 -10.65
N MET A 103 -0.98 -8.17 -11.41
CA MET A 103 -1.12 -8.31 -12.85
C MET A 103 -0.47 -7.11 -13.54
N TYR A 104 0.11 -7.36 -14.69
CA TYR A 104 0.69 -6.35 -15.56
C TYR A 104 0.04 -6.41 -16.93
N LEU A 105 -0.41 -5.26 -17.41
CA LEU A 105 -0.92 -5.08 -18.77
C LEU A 105 -0.13 -3.96 -19.44
N PRO A 106 0.62 -4.23 -20.52
CA PRO A 106 1.26 -3.17 -21.28
C PRO A 106 0.21 -2.23 -21.87
N VAL A 107 0.45 -0.92 -21.75
CA VAL A 107 -0.48 0.11 -22.27
C VAL A 107 -0.72 -0.04 -23.78
N GLU A 108 0.28 -0.51 -24.51
CA GLU A 108 0.16 -0.78 -25.94
C GLU A 108 -0.86 -1.88 -26.29
N ALA A 109 -1.13 -2.79 -25.35
CA ALA A 109 -2.14 -3.84 -25.53
C ALA A 109 -3.57 -3.31 -25.46
N GLU A 110 -3.80 -2.15 -24.87
CA GLU A 110 -5.13 -1.54 -24.75
C GLU A 110 -5.60 -0.86 -26.04
N ARG A 111 -4.70 -0.57 -26.95
CA ARG A 111 -5.03 0.18 -28.20
C ARG A 111 -5.89 -0.58 -29.21
N GLY A 112 -6.18 -1.84 -28.98
CA GLY A 112 -6.95 -2.69 -29.89
C GLY A 112 -8.40 -2.96 -29.46
N HIS A 113 -8.76 -2.63 -28.24
CA HIS A 113 -10.12 -2.84 -27.73
C HIS A 113 -10.77 -1.47 -27.54
N GLY A 114 -11.95 -1.28 -28.15
CA GLY A 114 -12.68 -0.02 -28.06
C GLY A 114 -12.69 0.51 -26.62
N SER A 115 -12.45 1.80 -26.48
CA SER A 115 -12.43 2.46 -25.16
C SER A 115 -13.74 2.15 -24.44
N PRO A 116 -13.70 1.66 -23.19
CA PRO A 116 -14.91 1.61 -22.38
C PRO A 116 -15.51 3.01 -22.33
N GLU A 117 -16.83 3.08 -22.42
CA GLU A 117 -17.51 4.35 -22.25
C GLU A 117 -17.19 4.90 -20.86
N VAL A 118 -16.47 6.01 -20.82
CA VAL A 118 -16.18 6.71 -19.57
C VAL A 118 -17.29 7.70 -19.33
N VAL A 119 -18.08 7.45 -18.30
CA VAL A 119 -19.16 8.33 -17.89
C VAL A 119 -18.70 9.14 -16.69
N GLU A 120 -18.81 10.47 -16.77
CA GLU A 120 -18.59 11.32 -15.62
C GLU A 120 -19.74 11.12 -14.63
N VAL A 121 -19.38 10.76 -13.38
CA VAL A 121 -20.38 10.60 -12.31
C VAL A 121 -20.38 11.81 -11.40
N THR A 122 -21.56 12.23 -10.97
CA THR A 122 -21.72 13.27 -9.99
C THR A 122 -21.28 12.82 -8.59
N ALA A 123 -21.03 13.75 -7.67
CA ALA A 123 -20.69 13.42 -6.29
C ALA A 123 -21.79 12.58 -5.61
N GLU A 124 -23.06 12.81 -5.94
CA GLU A 124 -24.19 12.03 -5.42
C GLU A 124 -24.18 10.58 -5.94
N GLU A 125 -23.90 10.39 -7.23
CA GLU A 125 -23.77 9.07 -7.82
C GLU A 125 -22.55 8.33 -7.27
N ALA A 126 -21.42 9.01 -7.07
CA ALA A 126 -20.24 8.43 -6.44
C ALA A 126 -20.52 7.96 -5.00
N ALA A 127 -21.32 8.70 -4.23
CA ALA A 127 -21.76 8.29 -2.89
C ALA A 127 -22.58 6.99 -2.92
N ARG A 128 -23.54 6.87 -3.87
CA ARG A 128 -24.30 5.62 -4.05
C ARG A 128 -23.42 4.42 -4.43
N TRP A 129 -22.41 4.65 -5.24
CA TRP A 129 -21.43 3.60 -5.58
C TRP A 129 -20.66 3.15 -4.34
N GLY A 130 -20.26 4.08 -3.48
CA GLY A 130 -19.62 3.79 -2.22
C GLY A 130 -20.49 2.93 -1.29
N GLU A 131 -21.77 3.23 -1.18
CA GLU A 131 -22.72 2.44 -0.39
C GLU A 131 -22.94 1.01 -0.93
N ALA A 132 -22.87 0.83 -2.26
CA ALA A 132 -23.04 -0.49 -2.89
C ALA A 132 -21.76 -1.35 -2.85
N ALA A 133 -20.60 -0.79 -2.57
CA ALA A 133 -19.32 -1.47 -2.62
C ALA A 133 -18.88 -2.10 -1.28
N TRP A 134 -19.62 -1.87 -0.17
CA TRP A 134 -19.28 -2.35 1.19
C TRP A 134 -20.36 -3.23 1.82
#